data_2d21012cca6a79fa538d65616ed4a938
#
_entry.id   2d21012cca6a79fa538d65616ed4a938
#
_cell.length_a   1.000
_cell.length_b   1.000
_cell.length_c   1.000
_cell.angle_alpha   90.00
_cell.angle_beta   90.00
_cell.angle_gamma   90.00
#
_symmetry.space_group_name_H-M   'P 1'
#
loop_
_entity.id
_entity.type
_entity.pdbx_description
1 polymer ?
#
loop_
_entity_poly.entity_id
_entity_poly.type
_entity_poly.pdbx_seq_one_letter_code
_entity_poly.pdbx_strand_id
1 'polypeptide(L)'
;MPKISESKILIMATDGFEESELFGPLEMLIEQGAEVKLASPEMKPIQATVHDDPGKTIRPDMVIEDARADDFDALILPGGVRNPDALRTNKAAIALIRDFDRAGKPVAAICHGPWLLIEAGLVRGRTVTGWPSIRTDLSNAGGNVVDRAAVTDGNIITSRKPDDVDAFTGAIISAVESADVAASA
;
A
#
# COMPACT_ATOMS: atom_id res chain seq x y z
N MET A 1 -0.48 -14.00 18.04
CA MET A 1 -0.93 -13.28 16.86
C MET A 1 -1.09 -11.83 17.24
N PRO A 2 -0.38 -10.89 16.60
CA PRO A 2 -0.69 -9.50 16.83
C PRO A 2 -2.14 -9.31 16.40
N LYS A 3 -2.94 -8.78 17.29
CA LYS A 3 -4.27 -8.34 16.91
C LYS A 3 -4.10 -7.08 16.12
N ILE A 4 -4.91 -6.85 15.12
CA ILE A 4 -4.90 -5.59 14.39
C ILE A 4 -4.95 -4.38 15.33
N SER A 5 -5.63 -4.48 16.45
CA SER A 5 -5.72 -3.44 17.50
C SER A 5 -4.41 -3.14 18.24
N GLU A 6 -3.38 -3.94 18.04
CA GLU A 6 -2.05 -3.75 18.64
C GLU A 6 -1.00 -3.40 17.58
N SER A 7 -1.43 -3.27 16.30
CA SER A 7 -0.56 -3.11 15.14
C SER A 7 -0.36 -1.65 14.78
N LYS A 8 0.81 -1.37 14.18
CA LYS A 8 1.16 -0.08 13.59
C LYS A 8 1.25 -0.21 12.08
N ILE A 9 0.46 0.55 11.38
CA ILE A 9 0.36 0.49 9.92
C ILE A 9 0.89 1.81 9.32
N LEU A 10 1.74 1.71 8.32
CA LEU A 10 2.22 2.85 7.57
C LEU A 10 1.46 2.97 6.24
N ILE A 11 0.94 4.14 5.95
CA ILE A 11 0.48 4.52 4.61
C ILE A 11 1.55 5.42 3.99
N MET A 12 1.92 5.20 2.75
CA MET A 12 2.86 6.06 2.03
C MET A 12 2.18 6.67 0.81
N ALA A 13 2.10 7.98 0.75
CA ALA A 13 1.42 8.71 -0.33
C ALA A 13 1.99 10.12 -0.53
N THR A 14 1.72 10.69 -1.70
CA THR A 14 1.94 12.09 -2.05
C THR A 14 0.73 12.64 -2.79
N ASP A 15 0.78 13.87 -3.30
CA ASP A 15 -0.30 14.51 -4.04
C ASP A 15 -0.85 13.64 -5.17
N GLY A 16 -2.15 13.70 -5.39
CA GLY A 16 -2.85 12.97 -6.44
C GLY A 16 -3.13 11.50 -6.12
N PHE A 17 -3.15 11.15 -4.83
CA PHE A 17 -3.69 9.85 -4.40
C PHE A 17 -5.22 9.81 -4.53
N GLU A 18 -5.79 8.66 -4.83
CA GLU A 18 -7.24 8.49 -4.85
C GLU A 18 -7.80 8.52 -3.41
N GLU A 19 -8.76 9.40 -3.16
CA GLU A 19 -9.27 9.72 -1.81
C GLU A 19 -9.71 8.49 -1.04
N SER A 20 -10.55 7.65 -1.63
CA SER A 20 -11.10 6.46 -0.98
C SER A 20 -10.05 5.38 -0.69
N GLU A 21 -8.98 5.34 -1.46
CA GLU A 21 -7.92 4.34 -1.33
C GLU A 21 -6.92 4.64 -0.21
N LEU A 22 -6.93 5.86 0.31
CA LEU A 22 -6.20 6.24 1.52
C LEU A 22 -7.14 6.30 2.71
N PHE A 23 -8.21 7.09 2.62
CA PHE A 23 -9.11 7.32 3.76
C PHE A 23 -9.92 6.07 4.13
N GLY A 24 -10.32 5.25 3.16
CA GLY A 24 -11.04 4.01 3.44
C GLY A 24 -10.24 3.06 4.33
N PRO A 25 -9.05 2.60 3.93
CA PRO A 25 -8.21 1.77 4.80
C PRO A 25 -7.83 2.47 6.12
N LEU A 26 -7.53 3.77 6.10
CA LEU A 26 -7.20 4.55 7.29
C LEU A 26 -8.31 4.47 8.34
N GLU A 27 -9.54 4.79 7.94
CA GLU A 27 -10.70 4.81 8.82
C GLU A 27 -11.04 3.41 9.33
N MET A 28 -11.09 2.41 8.44
CA MET A 28 -11.38 1.02 8.80
C MET A 28 -10.35 0.44 9.79
N LEU A 29 -9.06 0.73 9.59
CA LEU A 29 -8.00 0.22 10.47
C LEU A 29 -8.02 0.91 11.83
N ILE A 30 -8.29 2.22 11.88
CA ILE A 30 -8.46 2.97 13.15
C ILE A 30 -9.68 2.44 13.91
N GLU A 31 -10.81 2.17 13.25
CA GLU A 31 -11.99 1.57 13.86
C GLU A 31 -11.71 0.20 14.47
N GLN A 32 -10.77 -0.56 13.90
CA GLN A 32 -10.29 -1.84 14.44
C GLN A 32 -9.21 -1.67 15.54
N GLY A 33 -8.84 -0.44 15.89
CA GLY A 33 -7.91 -0.11 16.96
C GLY A 33 -6.44 -0.04 16.55
N ALA A 34 -6.10 -0.15 15.26
CA ALA A 34 -4.73 -0.01 14.78
C ALA A 34 -4.22 1.44 14.91
N GLU A 35 -2.94 1.60 15.17
CA GLU A 35 -2.24 2.88 14.99
C GLU A 35 -1.86 3.01 13.50
N VAL A 36 -2.34 4.06 12.84
CA VAL A 36 -2.02 4.32 11.44
C VAL A 36 -1.27 5.63 11.30
N LYS A 37 -0.14 5.61 10.57
CA LYS A 37 0.68 6.78 10.26
C LYS A 37 0.76 6.98 8.76
N LEU A 38 0.92 8.23 8.34
CA LEU A 38 1.12 8.62 6.96
C LEU A 38 2.54 9.17 6.76
N ALA A 39 3.28 8.59 5.82
CA ALA A 39 4.55 9.13 5.34
C ALA A 39 4.39 9.75 3.96
N SER A 40 5.07 10.86 3.74
CA SER A 40 5.10 11.56 2.45
C SER A 40 6.51 12.11 2.19
N PRO A 41 6.87 12.50 0.95
CA PRO A 41 8.18 13.11 0.70
C PRO A 41 8.46 14.38 1.49
N GLU A 42 7.42 15.15 1.83
CA GLU A 42 7.52 16.40 2.56
C GLU A 42 6.45 16.48 3.66
N MET A 43 6.69 17.30 4.70
CA MET A 43 5.75 17.53 5.82
C MET A 43 4.67 18.56 5.51
N LYS A 44 4.32 18.78 4.26
CA LYS A 44 3.21 19.63 3.83
C LYS A 44 1.93 18.79 3.64
N PRO A 45 0.72 19.40 3.76
CA PRO A 45 -0.50 18.69 3.39
C PRO A 45 -0.44 18.18 1.94
N ILE A 46 -0.91 16.96 1.74
CA ILE A 46 -1.05 16.36 0.41
C ILE A 46 -2.51 16.36 -0.01
N GLN A 47 -2.74 16.52 -1.31
CA GLN A 47 -4.06 16.67 -1.94
C GLN A 47 -4.51 15.35 -2.56
N ALA A 48 -5.67 14.84 -2.12
CA ALA A 48 -6.35 13.74 -2.78
C ALA A 48 -6.95 14.13 -4.13
N THR A 49 -7.26 13.12 -4.93
CA THR A 49 -8.18 13.22 -6.07
C THR A 49 -9.38 12.31 -5.85
N VAL A 50 -10.53 12.72 -6.37
CA VAL A 50 -11.71 11.87 -6.54
C VAL A 50 -11.86 11.71 -8.05
N HIS A 51 -11.32 10.63 -8.60
CA HIS A 51 -11.00 10.48 -10.01
C HIS A 51 -10.04 11.60 -10.48
N ASP A 52 -10.54 12.61 -11.19
CA ASP A 52 -9.75 13.75 -11.68
C ASP A 52 -10.01 15.04 -10.90
N ASP A 53 -11.02 15.07 -10.04
CA ASP A 53 -11.39 16.25 -9.26
C ASP A 53 -10.58 16.31 -7.94
N PRO A 54 -10.27 17.54 -7.44
CA PRO A 54 -9.63 17.69 -6.13
C PRO A 54 -10.50 17.13 -4.98
N GLY A 55 -9.90 16.28 -4.16
CA GLY A 55 -10.52 15.72 -2.96
C GLY A 55 -10.06 16.41 -1.67
N LYS A 56 -10.11 15.67 -0.55
CA LYS A 56 -9.64 16.14 0.76
C LYS A 56 -8.12 16.32 0.79
N THR A 57 -7.65 17.08 1.75
CA THR A 57 -6.22 17.14 2.10
C THR A 57 -5.95 16.41 3.39
N ILE A 58 -4.73 15.90 3.54
CA ILE A 58 -4.25 15.30 4.78
C ILE A 58 -2.80 15.70 5.01
N ARG A 59 -2.44 15.94 6.28
CA ARG A 59 -1.06 16.24 6.66
C ARG A 59 -0.34 14.94 7.01
N PRO A 60 0.86 14.69 6.47
CA PRO A 60 1.68 13.56 6.87
C PRO A 60 2.12 13.63 8.34
N ASP A 61 2.35 12.47 8.94
CA ASP A 61 2.92 12.32 10.29
C ASP A 61 4.45 12.36 10.25
N MET A 62 5.06 11.95 9.12
CA MET A 62 6.52 11.88 8.95
C MET A 62 6.92 12.01 7.49
N VAL A 63 8.21 12.32 7.27
CA VAL A 63 8.81 12.19 5.94
C VAL A 63 9.23 10.74 5.68
N ILE A 64 9.23 10.33 4.41
CA ILE A 64 9.57 8.94 4.01
C ILE A 64 10.98 8.56 4.47
N GLU A 65 11.93 9.49 4.43
CA GLU A 65 13.31 9.27 4.84
C GLU A 65 13.46 8.89 6.32
N ASP A 66 12.51 9.29 7.17
CA ASP A 66 12.51 8.98 8.61
C ASP A 66 11.76 7.68 8.93
N ALA A 67 10.95 7.16 7.99
CA ALA A 67 10.21 5.93 8.20
C ALA A 67 11.14 4.71 8.19
N ARG A 68 10.90 3.77 9.10
CA ARG A 68 11.63 2.50 9.21
C ARG A 68 10.65 1.35 9.18
N ALA A 69 10.93 0.33 8.38
CA ALA A 69 10.08 -0.86 8.32
C ALA A 69 9.96 -1.56 9.68
N ASP A 70 10.98 -1.47 10.54
CA ASP A 70 10.98 -2.09 11.87
C ASP A 70 9.93 -1.49 12.82
N ASP A 71 9.53 -0.23 12.59
CA ASP A 71 8.57 0.48 13.44
C ASP A 71 7.10 0.17 13.12
N PHE A 72 6.84 -0.59 12.04
CA PHE A 72 5.50 -0.86 11.53
C PHE A 72 5.29 -2.34 11.20
N ASP A 73 4.03 -2.76 11.16
CA ASP A 73 3.62 -4.15 10.88
C ASP A 73 3.20 -4.36 9.44
N ALA A 74 2.80 -3.31 8.72
CA ALA A 74 2.46 -3.36 7.29
C ALA A 74 2.63 -1.99 6.62
N LEU A 75 2.76 -2.01 5.28
CA LEU A 75 2.82 -0.84 4.42
C LEU A 75 1.65 -0.85 3.43
N ILE A 76 0.95 0.29 3.32
CA ILE A 76 -0.14 0.52 2.36
C ILE A 76 0.26 1.58 1.34
N LEU A 77 0.02 1.26 0.08
CA LEU A 77 0.33 2.08 -1.09
C LEU A 77 -0.97 2.40 -1.84
N PRO A 78 -1.61 3.55 -1.54
CA PRO A 78 -2.77 4.01 -2.31
C PRO A 78 -2.44 4.24 -3.78
N GLY A 79 -3.48 4.26 -4.62
CA GLY A 79 -3.37 4.57 -6.03
C GLY A 79 -3.60 6.06 -6.33
N GLY A 80 -4.53 6.33 -7.24
CA GLY A 80 -4.49 7.53 -8.05
C GLY A 80 -3.39 7.38 -9.11
N VAL A 81 -3.31 8.26 -10.07
CA VAL A 81 -2.26 8.18 -11.11
C VAL A 81 -1.00 8.93 -10.67
N ARG A 82 -1.15 10.19 -10.26
CA ARG A 82 -0.01 11.08 -9.94
C ARG A 82 0.80 10.63 -8.73
N ASN A 83 0.14 10.09 -7.71
CA ASN A 83 0.78 9.64 -6.49
C ASN A 83 1.81 8.53 -6.75
N PRO A 84 1.47 7.34 -7.28
CA PRO A 84 2.48 6.31 -7.53
C PRO A 84 3.44 6.68 -8.67
N ASP A 85 3.03 7.49 -9.64
CA ASP A 85 3.94 7.97 -10.68
C ASP A 85 5.07 8.83 -10.11
N ALA A 86 4.76 9.73 -9.18
CA ALA A 86 5.76 10.52 -8.48
C ALA A 86 6.63 9.66 -7.54
N LEU A 87 6.01 8.80 -6.73
CA LEU A 87 6.74 8.00 -5.74
C LEU A 87 7.65 6.95 -6.36
N ARG A 88 7.35 6.41 -7.55
CA ARG A 88 8.21 5.41 -8.21
C ARG A 88 9.60 5.94 -8.54
N THR A 89 9.77 7.24 -8.66
CA THR A 89 11.08 7.89 -8.89
C THR A 89 11.76 8.32 -7.58
N ASN A 90 11.09 8.22 -6.44
CA ASN A 90 11.64 8.52 -5.13
C ASN A 90 12.42 7.32 -4.58
N LYS A 91 13.75 7.46 -4.49
CA LYS A 91 14.63 6.36 -4.05
C LYS A 91 14.37 5.90 -2.62
N ALA A 92 14.02 6.82 -1.71
CA ALA A 92 13.70 6.48 -0.33
C ALA A 92 12.39 5.69 -0.24
N ALA A 93 11.37 6.07 -1.03
CA ALA A 93 10.11 5.33 -1.12
C ALA A 93 10.32 3.88 -1.59
N ILE A 94 11.09 3.69 -2.67
CA ILE A 94 11.37 2.36 -3.20
C ILE A 94 12.24 1.53 -2.25
N ALA A 95 13.21 2.15 -1.58
CA ALA A 95 14.01 1.47 -0.55
C ALA A 95 13.14 1.00 0.61
N LEU A 96 12.25 1.85 1.11
CA LEU A 96 11.33 1.51 2.21
C LEU A 96 10.41 0.33 1.84
N ILE A 97 9.85 0.30 0.63
CA ILE A 97 9.05 -0.84 0.15
C ILE A 97 9.85 -2.14 0.19
N ARG A 98 11.10 -2.11 -0.29
CA ARG A 98 11.99 -3.28 -0.25
C ARG A 98 12.35 -3.69 1.18
N ASP A 99 12.44 -2.75 2.12
CA ASP A 99 12.72 -3.05 3.53
C ASP A 99 11.56 -3.80 4.18
N PHE A 100 10.31 -3.40 3.91
CA PHE A 100 9.14 -4.16 4.34
C PHE A 100 9.10 -5.57 3.76
N ASP A 101 9.36 -5.72 2.45
CA ASP A 101 9.39 -7.03 1.81
C ASP A 101 10.49 -7.94 2.39
N ARG A 102 11.70 -7.42 2.58
CA ARG A 102 12.81 -8.16 3.21
C ARG A 102 12.52 -8.60 4.63
N ALA A 103 11.76 -7.79 5.36
CA ALA A 103 11.29 -8.14 6.71
C ALA A 103 10.11 -9.13 6.71
N GLY A 104 9.62 -9.55 5.54
CA GLY A 104 8.46 -10.43 5.41
C GLY A 104 7.15 -9.77 5.82
N LYS A 105 7.12 -8.46 5.96
CA LYS A 105 5.94 -7.71 6.38
C LYS A 105 5.01 -7.43 5.19
N PRO A 106 3.68 -7.41 5.40
CA PRO A 106 2.72 -7.12 4.34
C PRO A 106 2.99 -5.78 3.64
N VAL A 107 3.02 -5.81 2.32
CA VAL A 107 3.03 -4.64 1.44
C VAL A 107 1.80 -4.70 0.56
N ALA A 108 0.90 -3.75 0.74
CA ALA A 108 -0.40 -3.72 0.09
C ALA A 108 -0.52 -2.53 -0.87
N ALA A 109 -0.89 -2.78 -2.12
CA ALA A 109 -1.02 -1.75 -3.14
C ALA A 109 -2.33 -1.88 -3.91
N ILE A 110 -3.04 -0.77 -4.12
CA ILE A 110 -4.32 -0.73 -4.81
C ILE A 110 -4.28 0.16 -6.05
N CYS A 111 -5.07 -0.19 -7.07
CA CYS A 111 -5.30 0.60 -8.28
C CYS A 111 -4.02 0.78 -9.11
N HIS A 112 -3.45 1.99 -9.18
CA HIS A 112 -2.13 2.26 -9.78
C HIS A 112 -0.96 2.08 -8.80
N GLY A 113 -1.24 1.89 -7.51
CA GLY A 113 -0.22 1.62 -6.49
C GLY A 113 0.76 0.51 -6.83
N PRO A 114 0.35 -0.60 -7.50
CA PRO A 114 1.26 -1.66 -7.91
C PRO A 114 2.40 -1.25 -8.86
N TRP A 115 2.36 -0.06 -9.49
CA TRP A 115 3.55 0.49 -10.17
C TRP A 115 4.76 0.58 -9.24
N LEU A 116 4.52 0.88 -7.96
CA LEU A 116 5.58 0.92 -6.93
C LEU A 116 6.17 -0.46 -6.67
N LEU A 117 5.34 -1.52 -6.72
CA LEU A 117 5.81 -2.91 -6.60
C LEU A 117 6.66 -3.31 -7.82
N ILE A 118 6.31 -2.85 -9.02
CA ILE A 118 7.12 -3.06 -10.23
C ILE A 118 8.50 -2.43 -10.04
N GLU A 119 8.53 -1.16 -9.62
CA GLU A 119 9.79 -0.42 -9.42
C GLU A 119 10.67 -1.03 -8.32
N ALA A 120 10.03 -1.56 -7.27
CA ALA A 120 10.72 -2.28 -6.21
C ALA A 120 11.22 -3.68 -6.60
N GLY A 121 10.75 -4.23 -7.75
CA GLY A 121 11.12 -5.56 -8.24
C GLY A 121 10.34 -6.70 -7.58
N LEU A 122 9.15 -6.42 -7.02
CA LEU A 122 8.38 -7.36 -6.19
C LEU A 122 7.24 -8.07 -6.95
N VAL A 123 7.11 -7.85 -8.25
CA VAL A 123 6.01 -8.41 -9.07
C VAL A 123 6.37 -9.74 -9.72
N ARG A 124 7.65 -9.93 -10.08
CA ARG A 124 8.09 -11.10 -10.84
C ARG A 124 7.76 -12.42 -10.15
N GLY A 125 7.05 -13.29 -10.86
CA GLY A 125 6.66 -14.63 -10.38
C GLY A 125 5.51 -14.64 -9.38
N ARG A 126 4.93 -13.46 -9.05
CA ARG A 126 3.81 -13.35 -8.12
C ARG A 126 2.48 -13.22 -8.86
N THR A 127 1.42 -13.73 -8.22
CA THR A 127 0.04 -13.47 -8.65
C THR A 127 -0.39 -12.11 -8.12
N VAL A 128 -0.78 -11.21 -9.03
CA VAL A 128 -1.09 -9.82 -8.71
C VAL A 128 -2.32 -9.33 -9.48
N THR A 129 -2.90 -8.25 -9.01
CA THR A 129 -3.93 -7.48 -9.72
C THR A 129 -3.64 -5.99 -9.62
N GLY A 130 -4.40 -5.18 -10.33
CA GLY A 130 -4.29 -3.72 -10.30
C GLY A 130 -5.35 -3.08 -11.19
N TRP A 131 -5.29 -1.76 -11.30
CA TRP A 131 -6.14 -1.02 -12.19
C TRP A 131 -6.01 -1.54 -13.63
N PRO A 132 -7.11 -1.62 -14.41
CA PRO A 132 -7.08 -2.23 -15.74
C PRO A 132 -5.98 -1.72 -16.68
N SER A 133 -5.70 -0.41 -16.66
CA SER A 133 -4.71 0.19 -17.56
C SER A 133 -3.25 -0.22 -17.27
N ILE A 134 -2.94 -0.69 -16.06
CA ILE A 134 -1.58 -1.10 -15.68
C ILE A 134 -1.36 -2.62 -15.72
N ARG A 135 -2.36 -3.39 -16.13
CA ARG A 135 -2.24 -4.87 -16.19
C ARG A 135 -1.14 -5.33 -17.15
N THR A 136 -0.98 -4.65 -18.27
CA THR A 136 0.12 -4.94 -19.20
C THR A 136 1.48 -4.65 -18.56
N ASP A 137 1.60 -3.57 -17.79
CA ASP A 137 2.84 -3.24 -17.08
C ASP A 137 3.19 -4.32 -16.05
N LEU A 138 2.20 -4.79 -15.28
CA LEU A 138 2.36 -5.87 -14.32
C LEU A 138 2.79 -7.18 -15.00
N SER A 139 2.17 -7.52 -16.14
CA SER A 139 2.54 -8.70 -16.92
C SER A 139 3.95 -8.58 -17.49
N ASN A 140 4.33 -7.43 -18.03
CA ASN A 140 5.68 -7.16 -18.54
C ASN A 140 6.74 -7.20 -17.43
N ALA A 141 6.37 -6.86 -16.21
CA ALA A 141 7.23 -7.01 -15.03
C ALA A 141 7.39 -8.47 -14.56
N GLY A 142 6.70 -9.41 -15.21
CA GLY A 142 6.76 -10.85 -14.90
C GLY A 142 5.72 -11.33 -13.90
N GLY A 143 4.68 -10.54 -13.64
CA GLY A 143 3.56 -10.92 -12.79
C GLY A 143 2.55 -11.82 -13.50
N ASN A 144 1.91 -12.71 -12.73
CA ASN A 144 0.72 -13.44 -13.15
C ASN A 144 -0.51 -12.61 -12.80
N VAL A 145 -1.05 -11.89 -13.78
CA VAL A 145 -2.13 -10.93 -13.57
C VAL A 145 -3.48 -11.60 -13.58
N VAL A 146 -4.25 -11.40 -12.52
CA VAL A 146 -5.62 -11.92 -12.37
C VAL A 146 -6.60 -10.78 -12.10
N ASP A 147 -7.87 -10.97 -12.48
CA ASP A 147 -8.93 -10.00 -12.25
C ASP A 147 -9.74 -10.39 -11.00
N ARG A 148 -9.24 -9.98 -9.83
CA ARG A 148 -9.89 -10.21 -8.54
C ARG A 148 -9.86 -8.94 -7.69
N ALA A 149 -10.86 -8.80 -6.81
CA ALA A 149 -10.99 -7.63 -5.94
C ALA A 149 -9.77 -7.43 -5.02
N ALA A 150 -9.24 -8.51 -4.46
CA ALA A 150 -7.99 -8.53 -3.72
C ALA A 150 -7.25 -9.84 -3.98
N VAL A 151 -5.93 -9.76 -4.03
CA VAL A 151 -5.02 -10.91 -4.22
C VAL A 151 -3.92 -10.82 -3.17
N THR A 152 -3.69 -11.90 -2.45
CA THR A 152 -2.55 -12.04 -1.54
C THR A 152 -1.65 -13.14 -2.08
N ASP A 153 -0.38 -12.82 -2.30
CA ASP A 153 0.67 -13.76 -2.69
C ASP A 153 1.90 -13.54 -1.80
N GLY A 154 2.07 -14.44 -0.83
CA GLY A 154 3.04 -14.25 0.24
C GLY A 154 2.71 -13.01 1.07
N ASN A 155 3.65 -12.07 1.18
CA ASN A 155 3.47 -10.81 1.87
C ASN A 155 2.99 -9.66 0.97
N ILE A 156 2.76 -9.91 -0.33
CA ILE A 156 2.28 -8.89 -1.27
C ILE A 156 0.77 -8.99 -1.44
N ILE A 157 0.09 -7.87 -1.24
CA ILE A 157 -1.35 -7.73 -1.39
C ILE A 157 -1.63 -6.70 -2.49
N THR A 158 -2.47 -7.05 -3.45
CA THR A 158 -2.86 -6.14 -4.52
C THR A 158 -4.37 -6.09 -4.69
N SER A 159 -4.89 -4.95 -5.15
CA SER A 159 -6.32 -4.71 -5.39
C SER A 159 -6.51 -3.80 -6.61
N ARG A 160 -7.74 -3.69 -7.15
CA ARG A 160 -7.97 -3.12 -8.48
C ARG A 160 -8.37 -1.65 -8.49
N LYS A 161 -9.27 -1.24 -7.58
CA LYS A 161 -10.02 0.01 -7.73
C LYS A 161 -10.71 0.42 -6.44
N PRO A 162 -11.25 1.66 -6.35
CA PRO A 162 -11.99 2.15 -5.18
C PRO A 162 -13.09 1.23 -4.65
N ASP A 163 -13.85 0.58 -5.54
CA ASP A 163 -14.93 -0.33 -5.14
C ASP A 163 -14.43 -1.57 -4.36
N ASP A 164 -13.15 -1.87 -4.43
CA ASP A 164 -12.53 -3.02 -3.79
C ASP A 164 -11.86 -2.69 -2.44
N VAL A 165 -11.99 -1.46 -1.93
CA VAL A 165 -11.33 -1.01 -0.69
C VAL A 165 -11.63 -1.90 0.51
N ASP A 166 -12.88 -2.37 0.66
CA ASP A 166 -13.26 -3.27 1.74
C ASP A 166 -12.52 -4.62 1.66
N ALA A 167 -12.48 -5.22 0.47
CA ALA A 167 -11.75 -6.47 0.23
C ALA A 167 -10.24 -6.30 0.43
N PHE A 168 -9.71 -5.17 -0.02
CA PHE A 168 -8.31 -4.79 0.14
C PHE A 168 -7.92 -4.66 1.61
N THR A 169 -8.70 -3.89 2.38
CA THR A 169 -8.44 -3.67 3.81
C THR A 169 -8.61 -4.97 4.61
N GLY A 170 -9.62 -5.78 4.28
CA GLY A 170 -9.80 -7.10 4.89
C GLY A 170 -8.61 -8.04 4.66
N ALA A 171 -8.01 -8.02 3.45
CA ALA A 171 -6.81 -8.78 3.15
C ALA A 171 -5.59 -8.29 3.96
N ILE A 172 -5.45 -6.97 4.15
CA ILE A 172 -4.40 -6.38 5.00
C ILE A 172 -4.52 -6.84 6.44
N ILE A 173 -5.72 -6.75 7.03
CA ILE A 173 -6.00 -7.20 8.41
C ILE A 173 -5.62 -8.67 8.54
N SER A 174 -6.09 -9.52 7.64
CA SER A 174 -5.78 -10.96 7.65
C SER A 174 -4.29 -11.25 7.56
N ALA A 175 -3.56 -10.51 6.73
CA ALA A 175 -2.11 -10.68 6.58
C ALA A 175 -1.34 -10.25 7.83
N VAL A 176 -1.70 -9.11 8.43
CA VAL A 176 -1.09 -8.63 9.69
C VAL A 176 -1.31 -9.63 10.80
N GLU A 177 -2.53 -10.13 10.98
CA GLU A 177 -2.86 -11.13 12.01
C GLU A 177 -2.22 -12.50 11.77
N SER A 178 -1.84 -12.82 10.52
CA SER A 178 -1.19 -14.08 10.17
C SER A 178 0.33 -14.05 10.18
N ALA A 179 0.94 -12.86 10.10
CA ALA A 179 2.39 -12.69 9.95
C ALA A 179 3.22 -13.24 11.11
N ASP A 180 2.67 -13.28 12.32
CA ASP A 180 3.37 -13.79 13.53
C ASP A 180 3.46 -15.33 13.59
N VAL A 181 2.72 -16.05 12.80
CA VAL A 181 2.78 -17.52 12.80
C VAL A 181 4.09 -18.01 12.18
N ALA A 182 4.66 -17.26 11.25
CA ALA A 182 5.91 -17.58 10.58
C ALA A 182 7.17 -17.20 11.40
N ALA A 183 7.08 -16.22 12.30
CA ALA A 183 8.21 -15.78 13.14
C ALA A 183 8.39 -16.63 14.40
N SER A 184 7.42 -17.46 14.76
CA SER A 184 7.40 -18.32 15.97
C SER A 184 7.69 -19.78 15.69
N ALA A 185 7.98 -20.15 14.46
CA ALA A 185 8.33 -21.50 14.01
C ALA A 185 9.81 -21.59 13.65
#